data_444c48badd67ef91bf1b32835cd3760c
#
_entry.id   444c48badd67ef91bf1b32835cd3760c
#
_cell.length_a   1.000
_cell.length_b   1.000
_cell.length_c   1.000
_cell.angle_alpha   90.00
_cell.angle_beta   90.00
_cell.angle_gamma   90.00
#
_symmetry.space_group_name_H-M   'P 1'
#
loop_
_entity.id
_entity.type
_entity.pdbx_description
1 polymer ?
#
loop_
_entity_poly.entity_id
_entity_poly.type
_entity_poly.pdbx_seq_one_letter_code
_entity_poly.pdbx_strand_id
1 'polypeptide(L)'
;MKWDAWLLNFGNQNRAVVGWRELLHLIPEATSQTIPQTPSHCSKVLNWQNRIIPIWDMGAWLTADAMPDSGNTAVLVGYQLQAGATPQLGALMLIEPPVRISIATDQGCPAPSSLSPWREVASAFLMYEEEALAVLDLRHLFSGQVAPKKQNRVAY
;
A
#
# COMPACT_ATOMS: atom_id res chain seq x y z
N MET A 1 -0.47 -24.88 -7.34
CA MET A 1 0.28 -24.43 -6.14
C MET A 1 -0.40 -23.20 -5.59
N LYS A 2 -0.66 -23.18 -4.29
CA LYS A 2 -1.30 -22.05 -3.61
C LYS A 2 -0.27 -21.29 -2.82
N TRP A 3 -0.38 -19.97 -2.83
CA TRP A 3 0.47 -19.08 -2.08
C TRP A 3 -0.35 -18.31 -1.06
N ASP A 4 0.21 -18.12 0.13
CA ASP A 4 -0.40 -17.24 1.11
C ASP A 4 -0.04 -15.78 0.83
N ALA A 5 -1.01 -14.91 1.06
CA ALA A 5 -0.85 -13.47 0.89
C ALA A 5 -1.72 -12.74 1.90
N TRP A 6 -1.49 -11.44 2.03
CA TRP A 6 -2.28 -10.59 2.88
C TRP A 6 -3.14 -9.67 2.04
N LEU A 7 -4.45 -9.68 2.30
CA LEU A 7 -5.40 -8.73 1.72
C LEU A 7 -5.47 -7.50 2.61
N LEU A 8 -5.18 -6.34 2.02
CA LEU A 8 -5.13 -5.05 2.71
C LEU A 8 -6.31 -4.19 2.27
N ASN A 9 -6.99 -3.58 3.23
CA ASN A 9 -8.11 -2.69 2.98
C ASN A 9 -7.72 -1.26 3.37
N PHE A 10 -7.67 -0.39 2.37
CA PHE A 10 -7.29 1.02 2.54
C PHE A 10 -8.50 1.95 2.68
N GLY A 11 -9.71 1.42 2.64
CA GLY A 11 -10.94 2.22 2.65
C GLY A 11 -11.45 2.56 1.26
N ASN A 12 -12.70 2.99 1.16
CA ASN A 12 -13.36 3.35 -0.09
C ASN A 12 -13.28 2.25 -1.17
N GLN A 13 -13.40 0.99 -0.75
CA GLN A 13 -13.30 -0.18 -1.63
C GLN A 13 -11.92 -0.33 -2.29
N ASN A 14 -10.91 0.34 -1.77
CA ASN A 14 -9.54 0.21 -2.24
C ASN A 14 -8.86 -0.93 -1.49
N ARG A 15 -8.65 -2.04 -2.15
CA ARG A 15 -7.99 -3.22 -1.59
C ARG A 15 -6.83 -3.65 -2.48
N ALA A 16 -5.80 -4.18 -1.86
CA ALA A 16 -4.63 -4.70 -2.57
C ALA A 16 -4.03 -5.86 -1.80
N VAL A 17 -3.05 -6.49 -2.39
CA VAL A 17 -2.43 -7.69 -1.84
C VAL A 17 -0.92 -7.46 -1.73
N VAL A 18 -0.34 -7.95 -0.63
CA VAL A 18 1.12 -8.09 -0.48
C VAL A 18 1.45 -9.55 -0.16
N GLY A 19 2.68 -9.95 -0.48
CA GLY A 19 3.14 -11.31 -0.21
C GLY A 19 3.18 -11.63 1.28
N TRP A 20 3.06 -12.91 1.59
CA TRP A 20 3.03 -13.39 2.97
C TRP A 20 4.23 -12.89 3.80
N ARG A 21 5.41 -12.89 3.21
CA ARG A 21 6.65 -12.50 3.90
C ARG A 21 6.93 -11.01 3.90
N GLU A 22 6.16 -10.24 3.13
CA GLU A 22 6.36 -8.80 3.03
C GLU A 22 5.75 -8.05 4.22
N LEU A 23 4.70 -8.59 4.84
CA LEU A 23 4.09 -8.00 6.02
C LEU A 23 4.80 -8.52 7.27
N LEU A 24 5.44 -7.62 8.00
CA LEU A 24 6.32 -7.99 9.11
C LEU A 24 5.66 -7.82 10.47
N HIS A 25 4.80 -6.81 10.63
CA HIS A 25 4.23 -6.50 11.93
C HIS A 25 2.93 -5.71 11.79
N LEU A 26 1.98 -5.96 12.67
CA LEU A 26 0.72 -5.24 12.77
C LEU A 26 0.76 -4.30 13.97
N ILE A 27 0.39 -3.03 13.74
CA ILE A 27 0.26 -2.03 14.81
C ILE A 27 -1.18 -1.55 14.83
N PRO A 28 -2.03 -2.06 15.76
CA PRO A 28 -3.47 -1.80 15.71
C PRO A 28 -3.87 -0.35 15.94
N GLU A 29 -3.12 0.37 16.76
CA GLU A 29 -3.39 1.78 17.07
C GLU A 29 -2.10 2.57 16.87
N ALA A 30 -1.77 2.80 15.61
CA ALA A 30 -0.53 3.49 15.27
C ALA A 30 -0.65 4.99 15.52
N THR A 31 0.34 5.53 16.22
CA THR A 31 0.49 6.97 16.40
C THR A 31 1.45 7.49 15.35
N SER A 32 0.96 8.35 14.47
CA SER A 32 1.76 8.94 13.40
C SER A 32 2.03 10.42 13.67
N GLN A 33 3.11 10.93 13.09
CA GLN A 33 3.46 12.33 13.11
C GLN A 33 3.43 12.88 11.70
N THR A 34 2.85 14.06 11.54
CA THR A 34 2.75 14.73 10.24
C THR A 34 4.00 15.55 9.98
N ILE A 35 4.55 15.40 8.78
CA ILE A 35 5.67 16.21 8.29
C ILE A 35 5.09 17.37 7.48
N PRO A 36 5.38 18.64 7.83
CA PRO A 36 4.86 19.77 7.09
C PRO A 36 5.37 19.81 5.65
N GLN A 37 4.55 20.37 4.74
CA GLN A 37 4.91 20.66 3.35
C GLN A 37 5.26 19.42 2.52
N THR A 38 4.68 18.27 2.87
CA THR A 38 4.81 17.03 2.11
C THR A 38 3.48 16.68 1.45
N PRO A 39 3.49 15.92 0.34
CA PRO A 39 2.24 15.42 -0.25
C PRO A 39 1.44 14.58 0.75
N SER A 40 0.11 14.62 0.66
CA SER A 40 -0.77 13.98 1.64
C SER A 40 -0.56 12.47 1.78
N HIS A 41 -0.17 11.79 0.70
CA HIS A 41 0.05 10.33 0.72
C HIS A 41 1.33 9.90 1.41
N CYS A 42 2.26 10.81 1.64
CA CYS A 42 3.53 10.53 2.31
C CYS A 42 3.85 11.59 3.39
N SER A 43 2.80 12.20 3.95
CA SER A 43 2.95 13.29 4.92
C SER A 43 3.19 12.81 6.35
N LYS A 44 3.12 11.51 6.61
CA LYS A 44 3.20 10.98 7.96
C LYS A 44 4.34 9.99 8.11
N VAL A 45 4.88 9.95 9.31
CA VAL A 45 5.88 8.95 9.72
C VAL A 45 5.43 8.27 10.99
N LEU A 46 5.88 7.04 11.18
CA LEU A 46 5.63 6.22 12.34
C LEU A 46 6.93 6.06 13.11
N ASN A 47 6.87 6.24 14.43
CA ASN A 47 8.00 5.89 15.29
C ASN A 47 7.76 4.47 15.83
N TRP A 48 8.63 3.56 15.44
CA TRP A 48 8.56 2.17 15.87
C TRP A 48 9.93 1.69 16.31
N GLN A 49 10.04 1.29 17.58
CA GLN A 49 11.30 0.80 18.17
C GLN A 49 12.47 1.76 17.92
N ASN A 50 12.26 3.05 18.16
CA ASN A 50 13.24 4.13 17.96
C ASN A 50 13.69 4.29 16.48
N ARG A 51 12.88 3.82 15.54
CA ARG A 51 13.10 4.01 14.11
C ARG A 51 11.96 4.85 13.54
N ILE A 52 12.30 5.74 12.64
CA ILE A 52 11.32 6.54 11.91
C ILE A 52 11.00 5.80 10.62
N ILE A 53 9.74 5.40 10.48
CA ILE A 53 9.28 4.59 9.35
C ILE A 53 8.36 5.46 8.49
N PRO A 54 8.63 5.60 7.18
CA PRO A 54 7.74 6.35 6.30
C PRO A 54 6.41 5.62 6.14
N ILE A 55 5.33 6.37 6.14
CA ILE A 55 3.98 5.86 5.93
C ILE A 55 3.51 6.23 4.53
N TRP A 56 3.03 5.26 3.78
CA TRP A 56 2.33 5.47 2.53
C TRP A 56 0.83 5.33 2.77
N ASP A 57 0.08 6.39 2.50
CA ASP A 57 -1.37 6.41 2.59
C ASP A 57 -1.95 6.23 1.19
N MET A 58 -2.38 5.01 0.90
CA MET A 58 -2.87 4.65 -0.43
C MET A 58 -4.15 5.41 -0.78
N GLY A 59 -5.07 5.56 0.18
CA GLY A 59 -6.29 6.32 -0.05
C GLY A 59 -6.00 7.76 -0.43
N ALA A 60 -5.10 8.42 0.29
CA ALA A 60 -4.69 9.79 -0.01
C ALA A 60 -3.98 9.89 -1.37
N TRP A 61 -3.15 8.90 -1.72
CA TRP A 61 -2.47 8.90 -3.02
C TRP A 61 -3.46 8.78 -4.18
N LEU A 62 -4.45 7.88 -4.07
CA LEU A 62 -5.44 7.66 -5.12
C LEU A 62 -6.36 8.85 -5.33
N THR A 63 -6.69 9.58 -4.28
CA THR A 63 -7.60 10.73 -4.33
C THR A 63 -6.87 12.07 -4.40
N ALA A 64 -5.56 12.10 -4.16
CA ALA A 64 -4.71 13.28 -4.00
C ALA A 64 -5.13 14.18 -2.83
N ASP A 65 -5.99 13.70 -1.94
CA ASP A 65 -6.45 14.42 -0.76
C ASP A 65 -6.22 13.58 0.50
N ALA A 66 -5.98 14.27 1.64
CA ALA A 66 -5.93 13.59 2.92
C ALA A 66 -7.32 13.02 3.24
N MET A 67 -7.38 11.70 3.45
CA MET A 67 -8.61 11.03 3.83
C MET A 67 -8.79 11.13 5.35
N PRO A 68 -9.88 11.75 5.85
CA PRO A 68 -10.11 11.83 7.30
C PRO A 68 -10.18 10.46 7.98
N ASP A 69 -10.61 9.44 7.24
CA ASP A 69 -10.86 8.10 7.75
C ASP A 69 -9.89 7.06 7.15
N SER A 70 -8.63 7.43 6.93
CA SER A 70 -7.64 6.47 6.44
C SER A 70 -7.31 5.37 7.44
N GLY A 71 -7.93 5.42 8.63
CA GLY A 71 -7.71 4.46 9.68
C GLY A 71 -6.47 4.77 10.52
N ASN A 72 -6.31 4.02 11.58
CA ASN A 72 -5.16 4.12 12.48
C ASN A 72 -4.45 2.78 12.68
N THR A 73 -4.82 1.77 11.89
CA THR A 73 -4.12 0.50 11.86
C THR A 73 -2.98 0.58 10.86
N ALA A 74 -1.76 0.35 11.31
CA ALA A 74 -0.60 0.33 10.44
C ALA A 74 -0.06 -1.09 10.32
N VAL A 75 0.46 -1.43 9.14
CA VAL A 75 1.26 -2.63 8.95
C VAL A 75 2.65 -2.22 8.53
N LEU A 76 3.66 -2.82 9.16
CA LEU A 76 5.04 -2.68 8.72
C LEU A 76 5.30 -3.68 7.61
N VAL A 77 5.83 -3.20 6.52
CA VAL A 77 6.19 -4.01 5.37
C VAL A 77 7.70 -3.92 5.14
N GLY A 78 8.26 -5.00 4.65
CA GLY A 78 9.68 -5.06 4.33
C GLY A 78 9.89 -5.28 2.84
N TYR A 79 10.91 -4.62 2.29
CA TYR A 79 11.28 -4.76 0.90
C TYR A 79 12.78 -4.65 0.73
N GLN A 80 13.29 -5.19 -0.36
CA GLN A 80 14.71 -5.08 -0.72
C GLN A 80 14.82 -4.27 -2.01
N LEU A 81 15.74 -3.31 -2.04
CA LEU A 81 15.99 -2.51 -3.23
C LEU A 81 16.59 -3.35 -4.35
N GLN A 82 17.33 -4.38 -3.97
CA GLN A 82 17.87 -5.38 -4.90
C GLN A 82 18.11 -6.67 -4.14
N ALA A 83 18.26 -7.77 -4.87
CA ALA A 83 18.52 -9.07 -4.26
C ALA A 83 19.78 -9.03 -3.39
N GLY A 84 19.66 -9.55 -2.14
CA GLY A 84 20.75 -9.56 -1.18
C GLY A 84 20.98 -8.26 -0.43
N ALA A 85 20.27 -7.19 -0.75
CA ALA A 85 20.38 -5.92 -0.03
C ALA A 85 19.73 -6.01 1.36
N THR A 86 20.15 -5.12 2.27
CA THR A 86 19.52 -4.98 3.59
C THR A 86 18.03 -4.62 3.42
N PRO A 87 17.12 -5.36 4.06
CA PRO A 87 15.69 -5.03 3.98
C PRO A 87 15.40 -3.62 4.53
N GLN A 88 14.55 -2.90 3.81
CA GLN A 88 14.02 -1.60 4.21
C GLN A 88 12.63 -1.77 4.77
N LEU A 89 12.22 -0.84 5.61
CA LEU A 89 10.89 -0.84 6.21
C LEU A 89 10.07 0.32 5.69
N GLY A 90 8.80 0.04 5.47
CA GLY A 90 7.78 1.05 5.22
C GLY A 90 6.54 0.70 6.02
N ALA A 91 5.57 1.60 6.06
CA ALA A 91 4.29 1.36 6.71
C ALA A 91 3.15 1.72 5.76
N LEU A 92 2.07 0.96 5.88
CA LEU A 92 0.82 1.20 5.15
C LEU A 92 -0.29 1.40 6.17
N MET A 93 -1.15 2.41 5.95
CA MET A 93 -2.30 2.66 6.82
C MET A 93 -3.51 1.92 6.28
N LEU A 94 -4.19 1.21 7.16
CA LEU A 94 -5.36 0.38 6.84
C LEU A 94 -6.54 0.82 7.70
N ILE A 95 -7.76 0.56 7.22
CA ILE A 95 -8.98 0.80 8.00
C ILE A 95 -9.33 -0.39 8.89
N GLU A 96 -8.74 -1.56 8.63
CA GLU A 96 -8.98 -2.79 9.39
C GLU A 96 -7.73 -3.68 9.32
N PRO A 97 -7.59 -4.67 10.22
CA PRO A 97 -6.46 -5.57 10.17
C PRO A 97 -6.40 -6.36 8.85
N PRO A 98 -5.19 -6.71 8.39
CA PRO A 98 -5.05 -7.48 7.16
C PRO A 98 -5.66 -8.88 7.30
N VAL A 99 -6.12 -9.42 6.19
CA VAL A 99 -6.75 -10.74 6.13
C VAL A 99 -5.84 -11.68 5.34
N ARG A 100 -5.58 -12.85 5.90
CA ARG A 100 -4.83 -13.89 5.21
C ARG A 100 -5.69 -14.50 4.11
N ILE A 101 -5.16 -14.58 2.90
CA ILE A 101 -5.82 -15.24 1.77
C ILE A 101 -4.87 -16.22 1.11
N SER A 102 -5.43 -17.18 0.37
CA SER A 102 -4.68 -18.14 -0.41
C SER A 102 -4.94 -17.89 -1.89
N ILE A 103 -3.87 -17.77 -2.66
CA ILE A 103 -3.91 -17.45 -4.09
C ILE A 103 -3.32 -18.61 -4.89
N ALA A 104 -4.04 -19.05 -5.91
CA ALA A 104 -3.53 -20.04 -6.87
C ALA A 104 -2.79 -19.33 -8.01
N THR A 105 -1.84 -20.04 -8.62
CA THR A 105 -1.02 -19.49 -9.72
C THR A 105 -1.81 -19.11 -10.96
N ASP A 106 -2.99 -19.69 -11.15
CA ASP A 106 -3.86 -19.43 -12.30
C ASP A 106 -4.81 -18.23 -12.09
N GLN A 107 -4.73 -17.53 -10.95
CA GLN A 107 -5.59 -16.40 -10.67
C GLN A 107 -5.08 -15.08 -11.23
N GLY A 108 -3.88 -15.05 -11.80
CA GLY A 108 -3.34 -13.86 -12.45
C GLY A 108 -4.23 -13.36 -13.58
N CYS A 109 -4.37 -12.05 -13.71
CA CYS A 109 -5.17 -11.43 -14.77
C CYS A 109 -4.49 -10.17 -15.30
N PRO A 110 -4.87 -9.69 -16.50
CA PRO A 110 -4.43 -8.39 -16.98
C PRO A 110 -5.00 -7.27 -16.10
N ALA A 111 -4.32 -6.12 -16.08
CA ALA A 111 -4.80 -4.96 -15.36
C ALA A 111 -6.15 -4.48 -15.94
N PRO A 112 -7.25 -4.53 -15.17
CA PRO A 112 -8.52 -4.01 -15.65
C PRO A 112 -8.49 -2.49 -15.73
N SER A 113 -9.32 -1.92 -16.59
CA SER A 113 -9.39 -0.47 -16.77
C SER A 113 -9.82 0.25 -15.49
N SER A 114 -10.67 -0.38 -14.68
CA SER A 114 -11.12 0.16 -13.40
C SER A 114 -9.98 0.32 -12.38
N LEU A 115 -8.89 -0.44 -12.52
CA LEU A 115 -7.72 -0.39 -11.67
C LEU A 115 -6.53 0.29 -12.35
N SER A 116 -6.75 1.05 -13.42
CA SER A 116 -5.65 1.75 -14.11
C SER A 116 -4.84 2.67 -13.18
N PRO A 117 -5.42 3.35 -12.17
CA PRO A 117 -4.62 4.15 -11.24
C PRO A 117 -3.60 3.33 -10.44
N TRP A 118 -3.82 2.03 -10.26
CA TRP A 118 -2.93 1.15 -9.51
C TRP A 118 -1.73 0.64 -10.29
N ARG A 119 -1.73 0.79 -11.63
CA ARG A 119 -0.66 0.25 -12.49
C ARG A 119 0.72 0.72 -12.08
N GLU A 120 0.83 1.95 -11.62
CA GLU A 120 2.10 2.55 -11.25
C GLU A 120 2.73 1.90 -10.02
N VAL A 121 1.90 1.33 -9.13
CA VAL A 121 2.34 0.77 -7.86
C VAL A 121 2.13 -0.74 -7.75
N ALA A 122 1.66 -1.37 -8.80
CA ALA A 122 1.37 -2.81 -8.83
C ALA A 122 2.41 -3.55 -9.67
N SER A 123 2.83 -4.71 -9.18
CA SER A 123 3.68 -5.63 -9.94
C SER A 123 2.84 -6.62 -10.78
N ALA A 124 1.59 -6.86 -10.37
CA ALA A 124 0.70 -7.79 -11.03
C ALA A 124 -0.74 -7.51 -10.60
N PHE A 125 -1.69 -8.17 -11.25
CA PHE A 125 -3.10 -8.17 -10.87
C PHE A 125 -3.59 -9.61 -10.80
N LEU A 126 -4.57 -9.86 -9.93
CA LEU A 126 -5.14 -11.18 -9.77
C LEU A 126 -6.65 -11.09 -9.53
N MET A 127 -7.35 -12.18 -9.81
CA MET A 127 -8.77 -12.32 -9.51
C MET A 127 -8.93 -13.07 -8.20
N TYR A 128 -9.69 -12.49 -7.29
CA TYR A 128 -10.03 -13.08 -6.00
C TYR A 128 -11.50 -12.82 -5.71
N GLU A 129 -12.28 -13.88 -5.53
CA GLU A 129 -13.73 -13.78 -5.28
C GLU A 129 -14.45 -12.85 -6.26
N GLU A 130 -14.21 -13.05 -7.54
CA GLU A 130 -14.81 -12.28 -8.65
C GLU A 130 -14.39 -10.79 -8.70
N GLU A 131 -13.37 -10.41 -7.94
CA GLU A 131 -12.83 -9.05 -7.91
C GLU A 131 -11.36 -9.05 -8.32
N ALA A 132 -10.98 -8.10 -9.16
CA ALA A 132 -9.58 -7.92 -9.52
C ALA A 132 -8.87 -7.10 -8.44
N LEU A 133 -7.71 -7.57 -8.02
CA LEU A 133 -6.88 -6.92 -6.99
C LEU A 133 -5.49 -6.65 -7.53
N ALA A 134 -4.92 -5.51 -7.13
CA ALA A 134 -3.52 -5.20 -7.40
C ALA A 134 -2.63 -5.92 -6.40
N VAL A 135 -1.49 -6.43 -6.88
CA VAL A 135 -0.39 -6.90 -6.04
C VAL A 135 0.62 -5.77 -5.95
N LEU A 136 0.84 -5.24 -4.76
CA LEU A 136 1.69 -4.06 -4.58
C LEU A 136 3.17 -4.38 -4.81
N ASP A 137 3.83 -3.49 -5.52
CA ASP A 137 5.29 -3.46 -5.66
C ASP A 137 5.85 -2.52 -4.59
N LEU A 138 6.20 -3.06 -3.44
CA LEU A 138 6.64 -2.27 -2.29
C LEU A 138 7.96 -1.55 -2.56
N ARG A 139 8.86 -2.19 -3.29
CA ARG A 139 10.13 -1.58 -3.65
C ARG A 139 9.93 -0.30 -4.46
N HIS A 140 9.04 -0.34 -5.43
CA HIS A 140 8.73 0.84 -6.24
C HIS A 140 7.94 1.87 -5.44
N LEU A 141 6.98 1.43 -4.63
CA LEU A 141 6.14 2.30 -3.81
C LEU A 141 6.97 3.20 -2.90
N PHE A 142 7.97 2.64 -2.24
CA PHE A 142 8.84 3.38 -1.30
C PHE A 142 10.14 3.89 -1.93
N SER A 143 10.26 3.84 -3.26
CA SER A 143 11.47 4.29 -3.96
C SER A 143 11.66 5.81 -3.99
N GLY A 144 10.60 6.56 -3.73
CA GLY A 144 10.59 8.01 -3.95
C GLY A 144 10.33 8.41 -5.39
N GLN A 145 10.13 7.44 -6.30
CA GLN A 145 9.93 7.69 -7.72
C GLN A 145 8.47 7.72 -8.15
N VAL A 146 7.55 7.35 -7.25
CA VAL A 146 6.12 7.37 -7.55
C VAL A 146 5.62 8.80 -7.45
N ALA A 147 5.16 9.34 -8.57
CA ALA A 147 4.66 10.70 -8.63
C ALA A 147 3.30 10.83 -7.92
N PRO A 148 3.02 12.00 -7.29
CA PRO A 148 1.68 12.28 -6.80
C PRO A 148 0.67 12.19 -7.94
N LYS A 149 -0.54 11.71 -7.64
CA LYS A 149 -1.63 11.75 -8.62
C LYS A 149 -1.96 13.21 -8.93
N LYS A 150 -2.02 13.53 -10.23
CA LYS A 150 -2.44 14.86 -10.65
C LYS A 150 -3.92 15.02 -10.31
N GLN A 151 -4.22 16.03 -9.49
CA GLN A 151 -5.59 16.47 -9.38
C GLN A 151 -6.04 16.96 -10.74
N ASN A 152 -7.21 16.51 -11.19
CA ASN A 152 -7.92 17.17 -12.28
C ASN A 152 -8.40 18.52 -11.73
N ARG A 153 -7.49 19.50 -11.68
CA ARG A 153 -7.92 20.86 -11.44
C ARG A 153 -8.69 21.27 -12.67
N VAL A 154 -9.99 21.45 -12.47
CA VAL A 154 -10.78 22.16 -13.44
C VAL A 154 -10.15 23.54 -13.55
N ALA A 155 -9.53 23.84 -14.70
CA ALA A 155 -9.01 25.17 -14.96
C ALA A 155 -10.19 26.13 -15.07
N TYR A 156 -10.24 27.07 -14.18
CA TYR A 156 -11.20 28.16 -14.27
C TYR A 156 -10.65 29.22 -15.23
#